data_73bb07fb1ff8583c43f7ab46d4711fc6
#
_entry.id   73bb07fb1ff8583c43f7ab46d4711fc6
#
_cell.length_a   1.000
_cell.length_b   1.000
_cell.length_c   1.000
_cell.angle_alpha   90.00
_cell.angle_beta   90.00
_cell.angle_gamma   90.00
#
_symmetry.space_group_name_H-M   'P 1'
#
loop_
_entity.id
_entity.type
_entity.pdbx_description
1 polymer ?
#
loop_
_entity_poly.entity_id
_entity_poly.type
_entity_poly.pdbx_seq_one_letter_code
_entity_poly.pdbx_strand_id
1 'polypeptide(L)'
;MASDSSFRSTENTLWEDNAQWWIDGFTDGADAEYEEQILPLAAEELHGMNDVLDVGCGDGQVSRLVKRLGARFVAGIDPTWNQVTVASERGGGLHVSKAGADGLPFFDESFDAVVACLVFEHIQDVDTAISEVARVLRPGGRFCFFLNHPLLQTPGSGWIDDQILDPPEQYWRIG
;
A
#
# COMPACT_ATOMS: atom_id res chain seq x y z
N MET A 1 13.56 -26.94 11.97
CA MET A 1 13.69 -26.17 10.75
C MET A 1 14.02 -24.75 11.19
N ALA A 2 15.21 -24.26 10.88
CA ALA A 2 15.60 -22.89 11.23
C ALA A 2 14.87 -21.96 10.25
N SER A 3 14.01 -21.08 10.76
CA SER A 3 13.39 -20.02 9.98
C SER A 3 14.50 -19.09 9.47
N ASP A 4 14.59 -18.97 8.18
CA ASP A 4 15.62 -18.16 7.52
C ASP A 4 15.37 -16.67 7.78
N SER A 5 15.89 -16.19 8.92
CA SER A 5 15.82 -14.77 9.30
C SER A 5 16.68 -13.87 8.41
N SER A 6 17.57 -14.45 7.58
CA SER A 6 18.46 -13.70 6.71
C SER A 6 17.75 -13.14 5.47
N PHE A 7 16.71 -13.83 4.99
CA PHE A 7 15.93 -13.38 3.83
C PHE A 7 15.05 -12.18 4.16
N ARG A 8 14.40 -12.19 5.34
CA ARG A 8 13.56 -11.05 5.81
C ARG A 8 14.35 -9.74 5.97
N SER A 9 15.65 -9.82 6.30
CA SER A 9 16.50 -8.63 6.42
C SER A 9 16.84 -8.00 5.07
N THR A 10 16.88 -8.80 3.98
CA THR A 10 17.28 -8.32 2.65
C THR A 10 16.16 -7.54 1.95
N GLU A 11 14.90 -7.94 2.12
CA GLU A 11 13.77 -7.23 1.51
C GLU A 11 13.48 -5.89 2.19
N ASN A 12 13.52 -5.86 3.52
CA ASN A 12 13.38 -4.59 4.26
C ASN A 12 14.50 -3.59 3.93
N THR A 13 15.70 -4.06 3.61
CA THR A 13 16.79 -3.17 3.16
C THR A 13 16.54 -2.64 1.76
N LEU A 14 15.99 -3.45 0.84
CA LEU A 14 15.66 -2.99 -0.52
C LEU A 14 14.62 -1.86 -0.53
N TRP A 15 13.58 -1.95 0.29
CA TRP A 15 12.59 -0.89 0.41
C TRP A 15 13.15 0.36 1.12
N GLU A 16 13.97 0.19 2.15
CA GLU A 16 14.65 1.32 2.82
C GLU A 16 15.55 2.08 1.83
N ASP A 17 16.32 1.34 1.00
CA ASP A 17 17.24 1.91 0.02
C ASP A 17 16.53 2.62 -1.14
N ASN A 18 15.30 2.19 -1.49
CA ASN A 18 14.50 2.74 -2.58
C ASN A 18 13.39 3.71 -2.12
N ALA A 19 13.27 3.97 -0.83
CA ALA A 19 12.19 4.80 -0.29
C ALA A 19 12.14 6.21 -0.92
N GLN A 20 13.30 6.84 -1.13
CA GLN A 20 13.36 8.16 -1.76
C GLN A 20 12.90 8.14 -3.22
N TRP A 21 13.29 7.12 -3.98
CA TRP A 21 12.82 6.95 -5.35
C TRP A 21 11.30 6.81 -5.43
N TRP A 22 10.71 6.06 -4.49
CA TRP A 22 9.25 5.95 -4.40
C TRP A 22 8.59 7.29 -4.09
N ILE A 23 9.11 8.02 -3.10
CA ILE A 23 8.58 9.32 -2.70
C ILE A 23 8.62 10.30 -3.87
N ASP A 24 9.73 10.35 -4.60
CA ASP A 24 9.91 11.29 -5.71
C ASP A 24 9.06 10.93 -6.94
N GLY A 25 8.80 9.64 -7.16
CA GLY A 25 8.14 9.14 -8.37
C GLY A 25 6.63 8.93 -8.26
N PHE A 26 6.11 8.69 -7.06
CA PHE A 26 4.73 8.19 -6.91
C PHE A 26 3.85 9.02 -5.95
N THR A 27 4.38 10.08 -5.36
CA THR A 27 3.64 10.87 -4.38
C THR A 27 3.51 12.35 -4.77
N ASP A 28 2.56 13.05 -4.11
CA ASP A 28 2.31 14.49 -4.29
C ASP A 28 2.02 14.90 -5.74
N GLY A 29 1.29 14.05 -6.48
CA GLY A 29 0.90 14.31 -7.88
C GLY A 29 1.97 13.93 -8.92
N ALA A 30 3.04 13.25 -8.52
CA ALA A 30 4.07 12.81 -9.45
C ALA A 30 3.60 11.67 -10.37
N ASP A 31 2.66 10.86 -9.90
CA ASP A 31 2.09 9.73 -10.64
C ASP A 31 0.62 9.94 -10.97
N ALA A 32 0.31 10.00 -12.27
CA ALA A 32 -1.05 10.20 -12.75
C ALA A 32 -1.98 9.01 -12.41
N GLU A 33 -1.48 7.77 -12.34
CA GLU A 33 -2.29 6.62 -11.97
C GLU A 33 -2.75 6.72 -10.51
N TYR A 34 -1.88 7.17 -9.63
CA TYR A 34 -2.25 7.43 -8.23
C TYR A 34 -3.33 8.52 -8.14
N GLU A 35 -3.13 9.65 -8.81
CA GLU A 35 -4.03 10.80 -8.73
C GLU A 35 -5.39 10.57 -9.42
N GLU A 36 -5.39 9.92 -10.57
CA GLU A 36 -6.59 9.80 -11.40
C GLU A 36 -7.38 8.51 -11.15
N GLN A 37 -6.74 7.46 -10.60
CA GLN A 37 -7.38 6.15 -10.42
C GLN A 37 -7.38 5.70 -8.96
N ILE A 38 -6.21 5.56 -8.33
CA ILE A 38 -6.09 4.94 -7.01
C ILE A 38 -6.73 5.80 -5.93
N LEU A 39 -6.36 7.08 -5.82
CA LEU A 39 -6.89 7.97 -4.79
C LEU A 39 -8.40 8.20 -4.89
N PRO A 40 -9.01 8.38 -6.08
CA PRO A 40 -10.46 8.45 -6.22
C PRO A 40 -11.18 7.18 -5.77
N LEU A 41 -10.69 6.00 -6.16
CA LEU A 41 -11.27 4.72 -5.72
C LEU A 41 -11.11 4.50 -4.22
N ALA A 42 -9.92 4.81 -3.67
CA ALA A 42 -9.71 4.75 -2.23
C ALA A 42 -10.64 5.70 -1.47
N ALA A 43 -10.89 6.89 -2.01
CA ALA A 43 -11.82 7.85 -1.42
C ALA A 43 -13.26 7.33 -1.41
N GLU A 44 -13.70 6.69 -2.47
CA GLU A 44 -15.03 6.08 -2.56
C GLU A 44 -15.19 4.93 -1.56
N GLU A 45 -14.25 3.99 -1.56
CA GLU A 45 -14.31 2.79 -0.72
C GLU A 45 -14.14 3.07 0.77
N LEU A 46 -13.37 4.09 1.14
CA LEU A 46 -13.09 4.43 2.53
C LEU A 46 -13.95 5.58 3.08
N HIS A 47 -14.87 6.11 2.25
CA HIS A 47 -15.80 7.16 2.70
C HIS A 47 -16.65 6.68 3.88
N GLY A 48 -16.73 7.51 4.92
CA GLY A 48 -17.53 7.23 6.12
C GLY A 48 -16.92 6.25 7.11
N MET A 49 -15.72 5.71 6.84
CA MET A 49 -14.97 4.91 7.81
C MET A 49 -14.38 5.79 8.90
N ASN A 50 -14.42 5.32 10.16
CA ASN A 50 -14.00 6.11 11.32
C ASN A 50 -12.60 5.75 11.80
N ASP A 51 -12.32 4.46 11.97
CA ASP A 51 -11.05 3.94 12.47
C ASP A 51 -10.40 3.12 11.36
N VAL A 52 -9.37 3.67 10.73
CA VAL A 52 -8.76 3.08 9.52
C VAL A 52 -7.29 2.78 9.76
N LEU A 53 -6.86 1.60 9.32
CA LEU A 53 -5.46 1.19 9.26
C LEU A 53 -4.99 1.18 7.80
N ASP A 54 -3.86 1.82 7.54
CA ASP A 54 -3.15 1.82 6.27
C ASP A 54 -1.90 0.93 6.40
N VAL A 55 -1.92 -0.23 5.74
CA VAL A 55 -0.84 -1.22 5.78
C VAL A 55 0.11 -0.97 4.62
N GLY A 56 1.40 -0.74 4.92
CA GLY A 56 2.38 -0.28 3.93
C GLY A 56 2.08 1.16 3.53
N CYS A 57 1.88 2.03 4.52
CA CYS A 57 1.38 3.39 4.30
C CYS A 57 2.35 4.30 3.53
N GLY A 58 3.60 3.86 3.34
CA GLY A 58 4.63 4.66 2.72
C GLY A 58 4.76 6.02 3.41
N ASP A 59 4.84 7.09 2.61
CA ASP A 59 4.86 8.48 3.07
C ASP A 59 3.49 8.99 3.61
N GLY A 60 2.46 8.13 3.66
CA GLY A 60 1.15 8.42 4.22
C GLY A 60 0.14 9.06 3.25
N GLN A 61 0.28 8.90 1.95
CA GLN A 61 -0.59 9.54 0.95
C GLN A 61 -2.06 9.12 1.10
N VAL A 62 -2.33 7.79 1.15
CA VAL A 62 -3.68 7.25 1.36
C VAL A 62 -4.17 7.56 2.78
N SER A 63 -3.32 7.42 3.79
CA SER A 63 -3.64 7.78 5.17
C SER A 63 -4.12 9.24 5.30
N ARG A 64 -3.42 10.20 4.67
CA ARG A 64 -3.84 11.62 4.65
C ARG A 64 -5.15 11.83 3.90
N LEU A 65 -5.39 11.10 2.80
CA LEU A 65 -6.67 11.14 2.09
C LEU A 65 -7.80 10.74 3.04
N VAL A 66 -7.69 9.58 3.70
CA VAL A 66 -8.71 9.07 4.63
C VAL A 66 -8.97 10.05 5.78
N LYS A 67 -7.92 10.68 6.28
CA LYS A 67 -8.07 11.72 7.30
C LYS A 67 -8.85 12.93 6.80
N ARG A 68 -8.60 13.38 5.55
CA ARG A 68 -9.38 14.45 4.91
C ARG A 68 -10.85 14.08 4.69
N LEU A 69 -11.17 12.79 4.49
CA LEU A 69 -12.56 12.29 4.40
C LEU A 69 -13.31 12.30 5.73
N GLY A 70 -12.63 12.64 6.83
CA GLY A 70 -13.25 12.82 8.15
C GLY A 70 -13.08 11.64 9.09
N ALA A 71 -12.22 10.66 8.78
CA ALA A 71 -11.93 9.57 9.69
C ALA A 71 -11.45 10.09 11.06
N ARG A 72 -11.99 9.52 12.12
CA ARG A 72 -11.67 9.88 13.50
C ARG A 72 -10.22 9.52 13.84
N PHE A 73 -9.82 8.30 13.52
CA PHE A 73 -8.50 7.74 13.78
C PHE A 73 -7.94 7.10 12.52
N VAL A 74 -6.70 7.44 12.18
CA VAL A 74 -5.97 6.82 11.08
C VAL A 74 -4.60 6.41 11.60
N ALA A 75 -4.34 5.10 11.55
CA ALA A 75 -3.03 4.52 11.80
C ALA A 75 -2.39 4.10 10.47
N GLY A 76 -1.08 4.30 10.34
CA GLY A 76 -0.30 3.80 9.23
C GLY A 76 0.87 2.97 9.73
N ILE A 77 1.16 1.88 9.06
CA ILE A 77 2.38 1.10 9.30
C ILE A 77 3.16 0.91 8.01
N ASP A 78 4.47 0.91 8.14
CA ASP A 78 5.41 0.61 7.04
C ASP A 78 6.65 -0.11 7.60
N PRO A 79 7.25 -1.07 6.87
CA PRO A 79 8.44 -1.76 7.34
C PRO A 79 9.71 -0.89 7.30
N THR A 80 9.67 0.30 6.70
CA THR A 80 10.84 1.17 6.53
C THR A 80 10.81 2.40 7.44
N TRP A 81 11.94 2.77 8.00
CA TRP A 81 12.06 3.98 8.80
C TRP A 81 11.96 5.25 7.97
N ASN A 82 12.48 5.23 6.75
CA ASN A 82 12.46 6.39 5.87
C ASN A 82 11.03 6.80 5.58
N GLN A 83 10.18 5.87 5.15
CA GLN A 83 8.77 6.14 4.85
C GLN A 83 8.00 6.64 6.08
N VAL A 84 8.12 5.95 7.22
CA VAL A 84 7.45 6.35 8.47
C VAL A 84 7.88 7.75 8.93
N THR A 85 9.15 8.09 8.76
CA THR A 85 9.66 9.42 9.11
C THR A 85 9.02 10.49 8.22
N VAL A 86 9.03 10.29 6.90
CA VAL A 86 8.41 11.23 5.95
C VAL A 86 6.91 11.35 6.19
N ALA A 87 6.20 10.23 6.42
CA ALA A 87 4.78 10.25 6.75
C ALA A 87 4.48 11.08 8.01
N SER A 88 5.32 10.95 9.03
CA SER A 88 5.22 11.73 10.28
C SER A 88 5.47 13.20 10.04
N GLU A 89 6.51 13.57 9.27
CA GLU A 89 6.88 14.96 8.96
C GLU A 89 5.82 15.66 8.10
N ARG A 90 5.21 14.95 7.14
CA ARG A 90 4.09 15.44 6.34
C ARG A 90 2.82 15.65 7.15
N GLY A 91 2.71 15.01 8.30
CA GLY A 91 1.66 15.24 9.29
C GLY A 91 0.28 14.79 8.83
N GLY A 92 -0.73 15.64 9.02
CA GLY A 92 -2.12 15.30 8.66
C GLY A 92 -2.89 14.60 9.78
N GLY A 93 -2.34 14.54 11.00
CA GLY A 93 -3.00 13.92 12.15
C GLY A 93 -2.99 12.39 12.10
N LEU A 94 -1.95 11.81 11.51
CA LEU A 94 -1.73 10.37 11.40
C LEU A 94 -0.98 9.81 12.60
N HIS A 95 -1.22 8.54 12.89
CA HIS A 95 -0.45 7.75 13.85
C HIS A 95 0.36 6.70 13.11
N VAL A 96 1.61 7.01 12.79
CA VAL A 96 2.46 6.14 11.98
C VAL A 96 3.49 5.42 12.84
N SER A 97 3.77 4.16 12.48
CA SER A 97 4.78 3.35 13.16
C SER A 97 5.44 2.35 12.21
N LYS A 98 6.67 1.95 12.55
CA LYS A 98 7.38 0.91 11.81
C LYS A 98 6.86 -0.47 12.24
N ALA A 99 6.25 -1.21 11.30
CA ALA A 99 5.82 -2.59 11.50
C ALA A 99 5.65 -3.30 10.16
N GLY A 100 5.77 -4.64 10.16
CA GLY A 100 5.39 -5.48 9.03
C GLY A 100 3.92 -5.89 9.10
N ALA A 101 3.35 -6.27 7.96
CA ALA A 101 1.98 -6.72 7.86
C ALA A 101 1.74 -8.10 8.52
N ASP A 102 2.80 -8.87 8.73
CA ASP A 102 2.79 -10.20 9.37
C ASP A 102 2.78 -10.15 10.91
N GLY A 103 2.65 -8.95 11.50
CA GLY A 103 2.61 -8.75 12.95
C GLY A 103 2.10 -7.35 13.29
N LEU A 104 0.80 -7.11 13.10
CA LEU A 104 0.18 -5.80 13.32
C LEU A 104 0.15 -5.45 14.82
N PRO A 105 0.73 -4.30 15.23
CA PRO A 105 0.83 -3.92 16.64
C PRO A 105 -0.47 -3.31 17.18
N PHE A 106 -1.59 -3.93 16.86
CA PHE A 106 -2.93 -3.48 17.25
C PHE A 106 -3.72 -4.63 17.89
N PHE A 107 -4.69 -4.28 18.72
CA PHE A 107 -5.63 -5.25 19.29
C PHE A 107 -6.60 -5.76 18.23
N ASP A 108 -7.22 -6.90 18.51
CA ASP A 108 -8.29 -7.46 17.72
C ASP A 108 -9.43 -6.45 17.58
N GLU A 109 -10.14 -6.49 16.45
CA GLU A 109 -11.34 -5.69 16.20
C GLU A 109 -11.18 -4.18 16.46
N SER A 110 -10.02 -3.62 16.10
CA SER A 110 -9.69 -2.21 16.34
C SER A 110 -10.16 -1.27 15.24
N PHE A 111 -10.32 -1.77 14.00
CA PHE A 111 -10.55 -0.94 12.84
C PHE A 111 -11.86 -1.25 12.11
N ASP A 112 -12.50 -0.22 11.55
CA ASP A 112 -13.65 -0.35 10.65
C ASP A 112 -13.21 -0.71 9.24
N ALA A 113 -12.03 -0.24 8.84
CA ALA A 113 -11.42 -0.57 7.56
C ALA A 113 -9.92 -0.73 7.67
N VAL A 114 -9.38 -1.59 6.81
CA VAL A 114 -7.95 -1.71 6.51
C VAL A 114 -7.77 -1.43 5.03
N VAL A 115 -6.79 -0.61 4.69
CA VAL A 115 -6.37 -0.38 3.30
C VAL A 115 -4.92 -0.81 3.12
N ALA A 116 -4.61 -1.35 1.94
CA ALA A 116 -3.25 -1.64 1.51
C ALA A 116 -3.13 -1.30 0.02
N CYS A 117 -2.21 -0.42 -0.34
CA CYS A 117 -2.06 0.06 -1.70
C CYS A 117 -0.70 -0.30 -2.26
N LEU A 118 -0.66 -1.19 -3.26
CA LEU A 118 0.55 -1.72 -3.91
C LEU A 118 1.55 -2.34 -2.91
N VAL A 119 1.05 -3.12 -1.96
CA VAL A 119 1.83 -3.69 -0.85
C VAL A 119 1.85 -5.21 -0.88
N PHE A 120 0.70 -5.86 -1.14
CA PHE A 120 0.55 -7.31 -0.98
C PHE A 120 1.37 -8.12 -1.98
N GLU A 121 1.72 -7.55 -3.14
CA GLU A 121 2.65 -8.14 -4.10
C GLU A 121 4.09 -8.26 -3.58
N HIS A 122 4.41 -7.56 -2.48
CA HIS A 122 5.73 -7.54 -1.86
C HIS A 122 5.80 -8.30 -0.52
N ILE A 123 4.69 -8.89 -0.07
CA ILE A 123 4.63 -9.63 1.19
C ILE A 123 4.90 -11.12 0.92
N GLN A 124 5.91 -11.69 1.58
CA GLN A 124 6.23 -13.11 1.44
C GLN A 124 5.22 -14.01 2.11
N ASP A 125 4.85 -13.72 3.36
CA ASP A 125 3.88 -14.49 4.14
C ASP A 125 2.50 -13.82 4.05
N VAL A 126 1.90 -13.91 2.85
CA VAL A 126 0.59 -13.33 2.56
C VAL A 126 -0.51 -13.92 3.46
N ASP A 127 -0.43 -15.21 3.76
CA ASP A 127 -1.44 -15.88 4.60
C ASP A 127 -1.45 -15.32 6.02
N THR A 128 -0.27 -15.09 6.60
CA THR A 128 -0.15 -14.45 7.92
C THR A 128 -0.62 -13.00 7.85
N ALA A 129 -0.23 -12.24 6.83
CA ALA A 129 -0.66 -10.84 6.67
C ALA A 129 -2.19 -10.71 6.53
N ILE A 130 -2.83 -11.57 5.74
CA ILE A 130 -4.30 -11.60 5.62
C ILE A 130 -4.96 -11.97 6.96
N SER A 131 -4.38 -12.91 7.69
CA SER A 131 -4.89 -13.33 9.01
C SER A 131 -4.80 -12.17 10.02
N GLU A 132 -3.72 -11.42 10.01
CA GLU A 132 -3.54 -10.23 10.86
C GLU A 132 -4.53 -9.11 10.48
N VAL A 133 -4.73 -8.86 9.17
CA VAL A 133 -5.76 -7.91 8.71
C VAL A 133 -7.14 -8.34 9.19
N ALA A 134 -7.49 -9.63 9.05
CA ALA A 134 -8.77 -10.15 9.52
C ALA A 134 -8.91 -10.02 11.04
N ARG A 135 -7.84 -10.22 11.82
CA ARG A 135 -7.83 -10.10 13.27
C ARG A 135 -8.11 -8.68 13.75
N VAL A 136 -7.50 -7.69 13.13
CA VAL A 136 -7.64 -6.29 13.55
C VAL A 136 -8.91 -5.63 13.03
N LEU A 137 -9.57 -6.20 12.03
CA LEU A 137 -10.87 -5.73 11.53
C LEU A 137 -12.00 -6.10 12.49
N ARG A 138 -12.90 -5.18 12.72
CA ARG A 138 -14.18 -5.45 13.38
C ARG A 138 -15.06 -6.36 12.53
N PRO A 139 -15.95 -7.14 13.13
CA PRO A 139 -16.97 -7.88 12.37
C PRO A 139 -17.75 -6.94 11.42
N GLY A 140 -17.77 -7.27 10.14
CA GLY A 140 -18.35 -6.44 9.08
C GLY A 140 -17.46 -5.28 8.60
N GLY A 141 -16.23 -5.20 9.10
CA GLY A 141 -15.22 -4.25 8.62
C GLY A 141 -14.79 -4.55 7.18
N ARG A 142 -14.19 -3.58 6.54
CA ARG A 142 -13.80 -3.62 5.13
C ARG A 142 -12.28 -3.75 4.96
N PHE A 143 -11.85 -4.66 4.11
CA PHE A 143 -10.47 -4.70 3.62
C PHE A 143 -10.44 -4.24 2.16
N CYS A 144 -9.79 -3.11 1.90
CA CYS A 144 -9.53 -2.58 0.56
C CYS A 144 -8.06 -2.77 0.22
N PHE A 145 -7.76 -3.50 -0.85
CA PHE A 145 -6.39 -3.60 -1.33
C PHE A 145 -6.32 -3.33 -2.83
N PHE A 146 -5.29 -2.61 -3.21
CA PHE A 146 -4.97 -2.23 -4.58
C PHE A 146 -3.72 -2.98 -4.99
N LEU A 147 -3.77 -3.66 -6.12
CA LEU A 147 -2.66 -4.44 -6.67
C LEU A 147 -2.47 -4.09 -8.13
N ASN A 148 -1.23 -4.12 -8.58
CA ASN A 148 -0.95 -4.20 -10.01
C ASN A 148 -1.54 -5.49 -10.58
N HIS A 149 -2.07 -5.42 -11.80
CA HIS A 149 -2.61 -6.62 -12.43
C HIS A 149 -1.48 -7.66 -12.61
N PRO A 150 -1.70 -8.94 -12.24
CA PRO A 150 -0.64 -9.97 -12.27
C PRO A 150 0.06 -10.13 -13.62
N LEU A 151 -0.62 -9.84 -14.73
CA LEU A 151 -0.01 -9.86 -16.06
C LEU A 151 1.09 -8.80 -16.24
N LEU A 152 1.02 -7.66 -15.53
CA LEU A 152 2.05 -6.63 -15.54
C LEU A 152 3.33 -7.08 -14.83
N GLN A 153 3.20 -8.05 -13.92
CA GLN A 153 4.30 -8.62 -13.16
C GLN A 153 5.05 -9.74 -13.92
N THR A 154 4.52 -10.16 -15.08
CA THR A 154 5.15 -11.23 -15.86
C THR A 154 6.34 -10.67 -16.65
N PRO A 155 7.57 -11.22 -16.49
CA PRO A 155 8.74 -10.76 -17.22
C PRO A 155 8.52 -10.74 -18.73
N GLY A 156 8.81 -9.61 -19.36
CA GLY A 156 8.64 -9.41 -20.81
C GLY A 156 7.20 -9.16 -21.27
N SER A 157 6.23 -9.13 -20.35
CA SER A 157 4.88 -8.67 -20.68
C SER A 157 4.82 -7.15 -20.78
N GLY A 158 3.82 -6.64 -21.48
CA GLY A 158 3.60 -5.21 -21.69
C GLY A 158 2.54 -4.97 -22.76
N TRP A 159 2.18 -3.74 -22.97
CA TRP A 159 1.31 -3.37 -24.06
C TRP A 159 2.09 -3.35 -25.37
N ILE A 160 1.48 -3.83 -26.46
CA ILE A 160 2.11 -3.82 -27.79
C ILE A 160 2.23 -2.39 -28.35
N ASP A 161 1.44 -1.47 -27.81
CA ASP A 161 1.43 -0.06 -28.15
C ASP A 161 2.59 0.78 -27.56
N ASP A 162 3.58 0.17 -26.93
CA ASP A 162 4.87 0.82 -26.65
C ASP A 162 5.52 1.39 -27.94
N GLN A 163 5.04 0.93 -29.08
CA GLN A 163 5.34 1.53 -30.38
C GLN A 163 4.14 2.39 -30.83
N ILE A 164 4.42 3.65 -31.10
CA ILE A 164 3.39 4.55 -31.67
C ILE A 164 2.98 4.02 -33.04
N LEU A 165 1.79 3.40 -33.10
CA LEU A 165 1.15 2.98 -34.32
C LEU A 165 0.12 4.04 -34.74
N ASP A 166 -0.01 4.27 -36.03
CA ASP A 166 -1.04 5.16 -36.60
C ASP A 166 -1.91 4.38 -37.61
N PRO A 167 -3.16 4.03 -37.28
CA PRO A 167 -3.87 4.30 -36.03
C PRO A 167 -3.31 3.47 -34.84
N PRO A 168 -3.44 3.97 -33.60
CA PRO A 168 -2.96 3.25 -32.44
C PRO A 168 -3.75 1.95 -32.24
N GLU A 169 -3.01 0.85 -32.07
CA GLU A 169 -3.56 -0.47 -31.73
C GLU A 169 -3.04 -0.90 -30.37
N GLN A 170 -3.93 -1.24 -29.46
CA GLN A 170 -3.62 -1.71 -28.12
C GLN A 170 -3.83 -3.21 -28.02
N TYR A 171 -2.76 -3.96 -27.88
CA TYR A 171 -2.77 -5.39 -27.66
C TYR A 171 -1.87 -5.77 -26.50
N TRP A 172 -2.35 -6.68 -25.67
CA TRP A 172 -1.53 -7.24 -24.60
C TRP A 172 -0.50 -8.23 -25.16
N ARG A 173 0.77 -8.01 -24.86
CA ARG A 173 1.86 -8.91 -25.21
C ARG A 173 2.20 -9.77 -23.98
N ILE A 174 2.14 -11.10 -24.16
CA ILE A 174 2.60 -12.06 -23.14
C ILE A 174 4.05 -12.40 -23.47
N GLY A 175 4.92 -12.18 -22.48
CA GLY A 175 6.36 -12.50 -22.56
C GLY A 175 6.65 -13.98 -22.34
#